data_ac46430e239207ff8d219fa691a74bbd
#
_entry.id   ac46430e239207ff8d219fa691a74bbd
#
_cell.length_a   1.000
_cell.length_b   1.000
_cell.length_c   1.000
_cell.angle_alpha   90.00
_cell.angle_beta   90.00
_cell.angle_gamma   90.00
#
_symmetry.space_group_name_H-M   'P 1'
#
loop_
_entity.id
_entity.type
_entity.pdbx_description
1 polymer ?
#
loop_
_entity_poly.entity_id
_entity_poly.type
_entity_poly.pdbx_seq_one_letter_code
_entity_poly.pdbx_strand_id
1 'polypeptide(L)'
;MIDSARHFETLDAIRSIIDSLPYAKINTLHWHMVDSQSFPFQSKTYPDLWKGAYSAEERYTQDDIATIVEYARLRGVRVYVEFDVPGHAQSWCVGIPEICPSATCTTPLNVANNKTFDVIDGLLEECTGGKSSVRGSPSGLFPDNFVHLGGDEVDTSCWGSTPDIQAWLNKTNRTADDGYAYFAHRASEIAISKGRRPIQWSEVYDHFKTDLDKKTVVHIWKSNTNVTEVLANGYNVLLNVGDVQNSWYLDHLNVNFSAVYLNEPCAGIPDDLCSLILGGNGEMWGETVDASDLEQTVWPREAAIAEKLWSPASKTVDPEAAIPRAQQFRCLLNRRGVRTAPVLNANARSAPPGPGPCATQ
;
A
#
# COMPACT_ATOMS: atom_id res chain seq x y z
N MET A 1 -4.68 2.04 3.26
CA MET A 1 -3.87 0.81 3.12
C MET A 1 -3.92 0.03 4.43
N ILE A 2 -3.83 -1.30 4.35
CA ILE A 2 -3.60 -2.18 5.50
C ILE A 2 -2.38 -3.06 5.22
N ASP A 3 -1.59 -3.34 6.25
CA ASP A 3 -0.41 -4.19 6.20
C ASP A 3 -0.68 -5.47 7.00
N SER A 4 -0.68 -6.61 6.32
CA SER A 4 -0.92 -7.92 6.92
C SER A 4 0.35 -8.79 7.00
N ALA A 5 1.50 -8.19 6.71
CA ALA A 5 2.79 -8.86 6.73
C ALA A 5 3.60 -8.56 7.99
N ARG A 6 3.57 -7.31 8.51
CA ARG A 6 4.26 -6.96 9.76
C ARG A 6 3.52 -7.52 10.97
N HIS A 7 2.18 -7.41 10.99
CA HIS A 7 1.32 -8.21 11.85
C HIS A 7 0.20 -8.82 11.01
N PHE A 8 -0.16 -10.07 11.33
CA PHE A 8 -1.22 -10.76 10.62
C PHE A 8 -2.59 -10.18 11.00
N GLU A 9 -3.35 -9.77 9.99
CA GLU A 9 -4.71 -9.29 10.18
C GLU A 9 -5.72 -10.42 9.95
N THR A 10 -6.58 -10.66 10.92
CA THR A 10 -7.61 -11.69 10.78
C THR A 10 -8.65 -11.31 9.72
N LEU A 11 -9.28 -12.31 9.10
CA LEU A 11 -10.35 -12.05 8.12
C LEU A 11 -11.49 -11.20 8.71
N ASP A 12 -11.77 -11.35 10.00
CA ASP A 12 -12.81 -10.55 10.68
C ASP A 12 -12.36 -9.10 10.87
N ALA A 13 -11.08 -8.85 11.20
CA ALA A 13 -10.52 -7.51 11.27
C ALA A 13 -10.58 -6.81 9.89
N ILE A 14 -10.17 -7.51 8.83
CA ILE A 14 -10.24 -6.98 7.46
C ILE A 14 -11.69 -6.69 7.05
N ARG A 15 -12.65 -7.58 7.36
CA ARG A 15 -14.07 -7.35 7.09
C ARG A 15 -14.61 -6.14 7.84
N SER A 16 -14.21 -5.96 9.10
CA SER A 16 -14.62 -4.83 9.92
C SER A 16 -14.12 -3.50 9.34
N ILE A 17 -12.87 -3.46 8.87
CA ILE A 17 -12.36 -2.30 8.15
C ILE A 17 -13.18 -2.06 6.87
N ILE A 18 -13.40 -3.08 6.03
CA ILE A 18 -14.19 -2.95 4.79
C ILE A 18 -15.61 -2.45 5.09
N ASP A 19 -16.26 -2.91 6.17
CA ASP A 19 -17.58 -2.43 6.58
C ASP A 19 -17.59 -0.94 6.96
N SER A 20 -16.47 -0.45 7.48
CA SER A 20 -16.33 0.93 7.94
C SER A 20 -16.03 1.93 6.80
N LEU A 21 -15.32 1.52 5.74
CA LEU A 21 -14.88 2.39 4.64
C LEU A 21 -16.03 3.15 3.96
N PRO A 22 -17.17 2.53 3.60
CA PRO A 22 -18.26 3.22 2.92
C PRO A 22 -18.89 4.37 3.72
N TYR A 23 -18.81 4.34 5.06
CA TYR A 23 -19.32 5.45 5.88
C TYR A 23 -18.60 6.77 5.59
N ALA A 24 -17.31 6.70 5.25
CA ALA A 24 -16.50 7.85 4.84
C ALA A 24 -16.36 7.96 3.30
N LYS A 25 -17.09 7.13 2.53
CA LYS A 25 -17.01 7.05 1.06
C LYS A 25 -15.63 6.63 0.55
N ILE A 26 -14.84 5.93 1.36
CA ILE A 26 -13.61 5.28 0.89
C ILE A 26 -14.03 4.14 -0.03
N ASN A 27 -13.49 4.11 -1.23
CA ASN A 27 -13.92 3.21 -2.29
C ASN A 27 -12.84 2.20 -2.72
N THR A 28 -11.69 2.22 -2.06
CA THR A 28 -10.55 1.36 -2.41
C THR A 28 -9.80 0.93 -1.17
N LEU A 29 -9.44 -0.34 -1.11
CA LEU A 29 -8.53 -0.92 -0.14
C LEU A 29 -7.23 -1.31 -0.84
N HIS A 30 -6.14 -0.72 -0.44
CA HIS A 30 -4.79 -1.15 -0.76
C HIS A 30 -4.37 -2.20 0.27
N TRP A 31 -4.09 -3.43 -0.18
CA TRP A 31 -3.69 -4.52 0.69
C TRP A 31 -2.22 -4.84 0.50
N HIS A 32 -1.38 -4.35 1.42
CA HIS A 32 0.03 -4.72 1.52
C HIS A 32 0.11 -6.13 2.09
N MET A 33 0.24 -7.10 1.18
CA MET A 33 -0.01 -8.51 1.46
C MET A 33 1.20 -9.23 2.04
N VAL A 34 2.39 -8.88 1.59
CA VAL A 34 3.65 -9.56 1.92
C VAL A 34 4.76 -8.55 2.15
N ASP A 35 5.68 -8.89 3.06
CA ASP A 35 6.87 -8.10 3.35
C ASP A 35 8.02 -9.02 3.83
N SER A 36 9.11 -8.43 4.28
CA SER A 36 10.27 -9.14 4.83
C SER A 36 9.92 -10.07 5.99
N GLN A 37 8.93 -9.71 6.80
CA GLN A 37 8.53 -10.43 8.01
C GLN A 37 7.66 -11.65 7.71
N SER A 38 6.74 -11.54 6.73
CA SER A 38 5.80 -12.63 6.47
C SER A 38 5.33 -12.69 5.02
N PHE A 39 5.08 -13.92 4.55
CA PHE A 39 4.43 -14.24 3.28
C PHE A 39 3.12 -15.02 3.54
N PRO A 40 2.04 -14.38 3.97
CA PRO A 40 0.80 -15.08 4.32
C PRO A 40 -0.06 -15.51 3.12
N PHE A 41 0.24 -15.06 1.91
CA PHE A 41 -0.52 -15.33 0.69
C PHE A 41 -0.35 -16.77 0.19
N GLN A 42 -1.45 -17.47 -0.11
CA GLN A 42 -1.40 -18.78 -0.78
C GLN A 42 -1.11 -18.65 -2.27
N SER A 43 0.07 -19.08 -2.70
CA SER A 43 0.31 -19.37 -4.12
C SER A 43 0.12 -20.87 -4.39
N LYS A 44 -0.70 -21.20 -5.39
CA LYS A 44 -0.86 -22.58 -5.87
C LYS A 44 0.27 -23.00 -6.81
N THR A 45 0.82 -22.03 -7.54
CA THR A 45 1.98 -22.23 -8.43
C THR A 45 3.28 -22.42 -7.64
N TYR A 46 3.43 -21.65 -6.54
CA TYR A 46 4.61 -21.66 -5.69
C TYR A 46 4.23 -21.92 -4.23
N PRO A 47 3.74 -23.12 -3.89
CA PRO A 47 3.19 -23.41 -2.56
C PRO A 47 4.24 -23.29 -1.44
N ASP A 48 5.51 -23.38 -1.76
CA ASP A 48 6.60 -23.23 -0.80
C ASP A 48 6.75 -21.80 -0.26
N LEU A 49 6.23 -20.76 -0.96
CA LEU A 49 6.24 -19.39 -0.46
C LEU A 49 5.54 -19.26 0.90
N TRP A 50 4.56 -20.11 1.19
CA TRP A 50 3.88 -20.15 2.50
C TRP A 50 4.78 -20.54 3.68
N LYS A 51 5.97 -21.09 3.43
CA LYS A 51 6.97 -21.30 4.47
C LYS A 51 7.47 -19.98 5.07
N GLY A 52 7.31 -18.88 4.34
CA GLY A 52 7.61 -17.52 4.79
C GLY A 52 6.54 -16.90 5.68
N ALA A 53 5.38 -17.53 5.91
CA ALA A 53 4.38 -17.04 6.86
C ALA A 53 4.84 -17.28 8.31
N TYR A 54 4.31 -16.49 9.27
CA TYR A 54 4.63 -16.63 10.68
C TYR A 54 4.26 -18.01 11.24
N SER A 55 3.06 -18.49 10.89
CA SER A 55 2.55 -19.80 11.32
C SER A 55 1.59 -20.39 10.29
N ALA A 56 1.09 -21.59 10.55
CA ALA A 56 0.07 -22.21 9.70
C ALA A 56 -1.30 -21.52 9.83
N GLU A 57 -1.56 -20.91 10.96
CA GLU A 57 -2.80 -20.20 11.29
C GLU A 57 -2.81 -18.77 10.75
N GLU A 58 -1.63 -18.18 10.53
CA GLU A 58 -1.46 -16.79 10.05
C GLU A 58 -1.22 -16.78 8.54
N ARG A 59 -2.21 -17.26 7.80
CA ARG A 59 -2.18 -17.42 6.35
C ARG A 59 -3.54 -17.11 5.75
N TYR A 60 -3.54 -16.66 4.52
CA TYR A 60 -4.74 -16.50 3.71
C TYR A 60 -4.76 -17.53 2.58
N THR A 61 -5.77 -18.37 2.54
CA THR A 61 -6.02 -19.20 1.38
C THR A 61 -6.54 -18.35 0.21
N GLN A 62 -6.45 -18.84 -1.01
CA GLN A 62 -7.05 -18.14 -2.15
C GLN A 62 -8.58 -17.99 -2.00
N ASP A 63 -9.24 -18.92 -1.34
CA ASP A 63 -10.67 -18.84 -1.05
C ASP A 63 -10.99 -17.74 -0.02
N ASP A 64 -10.12 -17.55 0.99
CA ASP A 64 -10.21 -16.44 1.94
C ASP A 64 -10.10 -15.10 1.22
N ILE A 65 -9.08 -14.96 0.37
CA ILE A 65 -8.83 -13.75 -0.40
C ILE A 65 -10.01 -13.45 -1.34
N ALA A 66 -10.48 -14.45 -2.09
CA ALA A 66 -11.64 -14.31 -2.98
C ALA A 66 -12.89 -13.87 -2.21
N THR A 67 -13.09 -14.43 -0.99
CA THR A 67 -14.20 -14.04 -0.12
C THR A 67 -14.07 -12.58 0.34
N ILE A 68 -12.88 -12.12 0.72
CA ILE A 68 -12.64 -10.73 1.11
C ILE A 68 -12.85 -9.77 -0.07
N VAL A 69 -12.33 -10.10 -1.24
CA VAL A 69 -12.48 -9.27 -2.44
C VAL A 69 -13.97 -9.14 -2.85
N GLU A 70 -14.72 -10.23 -2.81
CA GLU A 70 -16.17 -10.20 -3.09
C GLU A 70 -16.94 -9.45 -2.01
N TYR A 71 -16.55 -9.60 -0.74
CA TYR A 71 -17.13 -8.88 0.38
C TYR A 71 -16.97 -7.36 0.24
N ALA A 72 -15.79 -6.93 -0.19
CA ALA A 72 -15.49 -5.54 -0.49
C ALA A 72 -16.29 -5.02 -1.70
N ARG A 73 -16.34 -5.81 -2.79
CA ARG A 73 -17.10 -5.48 -4.00
C ARG A 73 -18.58 -5.20 -3.70
N LEU A 74 -19.21 -6.03 -2.86
CA LEU A 74 -20.61 -5.87 -2.44
C LEU A 74 -20.85 -4.58 -1.64
N ARG A 75 -19.80 -3.95 -1.13
CA ARG A 75 -19.83 -2.66 -0.41
C ARG A 75 -19.35 -1.48 -1.25
N GLY A 76 -19.07 -1.71 -2.54
CA GLY A 76 -18.55 -0.68 -3.43
C GLY A 76 -17.07 -0.35 -3.21
N VAL A 77 -16.34 -1.23 -2.54
CA VAL A 77 -14.91 -1.10 -2.27
C VAL A 77 -14.12 -1.99 -3.24
N ARG A 78 -13.18 -1.40 -3.95
CA ARG A 78 -12.19 -2.08 -4.79
C ARG A 78 -11.04 -2.57 -3.91
N VAL A 79 -10.42 -3.68 -4.26
CA VAL A 79 -9.22 -4.18 -3.59
C VAL A 79 -8.13 -4.38 -4.62
N TYR A 80 -6.98 -3.72 -4.43
CA TYR A 80 -5.76 -4.06 -5.14
C TYR A 80 -4.68 -4.51 -4.16
N VAL A 81 -3.85 -5.44 -4.62
CA VAL A 81 -2.82 -6.08 -3.81
C VAL A 81 -1.46 -5.48 -4.08
N GLU A 82 -0.62 -5.46 -3.06
CA GLU A 82 0.81 -5.19 -3.16
C GLU A 82 1.63 -6.44 -2.89
N PHE A 83 2.58 -6.68 -3.78
CA PHE A 83 3.71 -7.58 -3.60
C PHE A 83 4.98 -6.76 -3.77
N ASP A 84 5.56 -6.35 -2.67
CA ASP A 84 6.72 -5.46 -2.69
C ASP A 84 7.97 -6.20 -3.13
N VAL A 85 8.61 -5.65 -4.17
CA VAL A 85 9.82 -6.20 -4.79
C VAL A 85 10.69 -5.07 -5.39
N PRO A 86 12.01 -5.20 -5.42
CA PRO A 86 12.85 -6.30 -4.94
C PRO A 86 13.20 -6.22 -3.47
N GLY A 87 13.02 -5.05 -2.82
CA GLY A 87 13.14 -4.85 -1.39
C GLY A 87 12.02 -5.58 -0.64
N HIS A 88 11.95 -5.44 0.67
CA HIS A 88 10.84 -5.95 1.49
C HIS A 88 10.43 -7.42 1.22
N ALA A 89 11.32 -8.23 0.63
CA ALA A 89 11.01 -9.55 0.10
C ALA A 89 11.74 -10.70 0.81
N GLN A 90 12.24 -10.50 2.02
CA GLN A 90 13.01 -11.51 2.74
C GLN A 90 12.21 -12.80 3.00
N SER A 91 10.91 -12.68 3.27
CA SER A 91 10.03 -13.82 3.52
C SER A 91 9.90 -14.75 2.31
N TRP A 92 10.04 -14.25 1.09
CA TRP A 92 10.05 -15.07 -0.13
C TRP A 92 11.19 -16.07 -0.14
N CYS A 93 12.33 -15.68 0.45
CA CYS A 93 13.56 -16.48 0.51
C CYS A 93 13.44 -17.71 1.39
N VAL A 94 12.52 -17.70 2.35
CA VAL A 94 12.22 -18.86 3.18
C VAL A 94 11.59 -19.98 2.34
N GLY A 95 10.75 -19.60 1.40
CA GLY A 95 10.07 -20.54 0.51
C GLY A 95 10.89 -20.93 -0.72
N ILE A 96 11.54 -19.95 -1.36
CA ILE A 96 12.28 -20.15 -2.62
C ILE A 96 13.66 -19.48 -2.50
N PRO A 97 14.62 -20.14 -1.85
CA PRO A 97 15.96 -19.56 -1.64
C PRO A 97 16.71 -19.20 -2.93
N GLU A 98 16.37 -19.82 -4.06
CA GLU A 98 17.05 -19.59 -5.34
C GLU A 98 16.81 -18.20 -5.92
N ILE A 99 15.75 -17.50 -5.51
CA ILE A 99 15.46 -16.13 -5.97
C ILE A 99 16.15 -15.07 -5.11
N CYS A 100 16.93 -15.49 -4.14
CA CYS A 100 17.63 -14.59 -3.23
C CYS A 100 19.11 -14.51 -3.56
N PRO A 101 19.79 -13.40 -3.25
CA PRO A 101 21.20 -13.24 -3.57
C PRO A 101 22.08 -14.32 -2.92
N SER A 102 21.86 -14.59 -1.62
CA SER A 102 22.59 -15.63 -0.89
C SER A 102 21.85 -15.98 0.40
N ALA A 103 22.35 -16.99 1.12
CA ALA A 103 21.82 -17.37 2.44
C ALA A 103 22.02 -16.28 3.53
N THR A 104 22.98 -15.40 3.35
CA THR A 104 23.30 -14.30 4.30
C THR A 104 22.84 -12.93 3.81
N CYS A 105 22.41 -12.84 2.56
CA CYS A 105 21.80 -11.67 1.99
C CYS A 105 20.52 -12.07 1.24
N THR A 106 19.39 -11.87 1.85
CA THR A 106 18.10 -12.37 1.40
C THR A 106 17.25 -11.29 0.73
N THR A 107 17.67 -10.03 0.80
CA THR A 107 17.03 -8.90 0.13
C THR A 107 18.07 -7.89 -0.34
N PRO A 108 17.91 -7.21 -1.49
CA PRO A 108 16.80 -7.33 -2.46
C PRO A 108 16.84 -8.66 -3.23
N LEU A 109 15.73 -9.08 -3.83
CA LEU A 109 15.66 -10.30 -4.64
C LEU A 109 16.73 -10.32 -5.75
N ASN A 110 17.18 -11.50 -6.13
CA ASN A 110 18.29 -11.68 -7.08
C ASN A 110 17.92 -11.19 -8.49
N VAL A 111 18.47 -10.05 -8.87
CA VAL A 111 18.23 -9.40 -10.17
C VAL A 111 18.85 -10.17 -11.35
N ALA A 112 19.91 -10.96 -11.10
CA ALA A 112 20.63 -11.69 -12.13
C ALA A 112 19.96 -13.03 -12.48
N ASN A 113 19.03 -13.50 -11.65
CA ASN A 113 18.38 -14.80 -11.81
C ASN A 113 17.01 -14.65 -12.49
N ASN A 114 16.85 -15.25 -13.68
CA ASN A 114 15.55 -15.25 -14.37
C ASN A 114 14.43 -15.91 -13.56
N LYS A 115 14.76 -16.89 -12.71
CA LYS A 115 13.79 -17.53 -11.81
C LYS A 115 13.05 -16.53 -10.92
N THR A 116 13.70 -15.45 -10.51
CA THR A 116 13.08 -14.37 -9.74
C THR A 116 11.88 -13.79 -10.50
N PHE A 117 12.07 -13.49 -11.77
CA PHE A 117 11.01 -12.91 -12.59
C PHE A 117 9.95 -13.95 -13.01
N ASP A 118 10.34 -15.22 -13.17
CA ASP A 118 9.37 -16.30 -13.40
C ASP A 118 8.43 -16.48 -12.20
N VAL A 119 8.96 -16.34 -10.97
CA VAL A 119 8.15 -16.37 -9.74
C VAL A 119 7.20 -15.18 -9.67
N ILE A 120 7.68 -13.98 -9.96
CA ILE A 120 6.85 -12.77 -10.00
C ILE A 120 5.75 -12.92 -11.09
N ASP A 121 6.12 -13.39 -12.29
CA ASP A 121 5.16 -13.59 -13.39
C ASP A 121 4.05 -14.57 -13.02
N GLY A 122 4.42 -15.75 -12.47
CA GLY A 122 3.44 -16.75 -12.08
C GLY A 122 2.56 -16.30 -10.91
N LEU A 123 3.11 -15.57 -9.94
CA LEU A 123 2.34 -15.01 -8.84
C LEU A 123 1.33 -13.96 -9.34
N LEU A 124 1.76 -13.05 -10.21
CA LEU A 124 0.86 -12.06 -10.83
C LEU A 124 -0.17 -12.71 -11.75
N GLU A 125 0.17 -13.83 -12.43
CA GLU A 125 -0.81 -14.60 -13.21
C GLU A 125 -1.95 -15.13 -12.32
N GLU A 126 -1.62 -15.72 -11.16
CA GLU A 126 -2.63 -16.19 -10.19
C GLU A 126 -3.50 -15.03 -9.68
N CYS A 127 -2.89 -13.92 -9.33
CA CYS A 127 -3.60 -12.77 -8.78
C CYS A 127 -4.52 -12.10 -9.78
N THR A 128 -4.07 -11.98 -11.03
CA THR A 128 -4.76 -11.20 -12.06
C THR A 128 -5.61 -12.03 -13.02
N GLY A 129 -5.41 -13.36 -13.07
CA GLY A 129 -6.05 -14.27 -14.02
C GLY A 129 -5.53 -14.15 -15.45
N GLY A 130 -4.40 -13.47 -15.66
CA GLY A 130 -3.73 -13.32 -16.94
C GLY A 130 -4.48 -12.51 -18.00
N LYS A 131 -3.97 -12.56 -19.24
CA LYS A 131 -4.52 -11.82 -20.39
C LYS A 131 -5.88 -12.31 -20.89
N SER A 132 -6.29 -13.54 -20.57
CA SER A 132 -7.53 -14.13 -21.10
C SER A 132 -8.77 -13.65 -20.36
N SER A 133 -8.64 -12.74 -19.39
CA SER A 133 -9.79 -12.13 -18.74
C SER A 133 -10.53 -11.22 -19.73
N VAL A 134 -11.70 -11.66 -20.16
CA VAL A 134 -12.65 -10.82 -20.89
C VAL A 134 -12.96 -9.60 -19.99
N ARG A 135 -12.86 -8.37 -20.55
CA ARG A 135 -13.26 -7.16 -19.82
C ARG A 135 -14.61 -7.38 -19.15
N GLY A 136 -14.62 -7.32 -17.81
CA GLY A 136 -15.85 -7.51 -17.02
C GLY A 136 -16.08 -8.91 -16.46
N SER A 137 -15.19 -9.89 -16.73
CA SER A 137 -15.21 -11.18 -16.03
C SER A 137 -14.10 -11.21 -14.99
N PRO A 138 -14.38 -11.48 -13.71
CA PRO A 138 -13.35 -11.59 -12.69
C PRO A 138 -12.58 -12.91 -12.90
N SER A 139 -11.54 -12.87 -13.69
CA SER A 139 -10.58 -13.96 -13.78
C SER A 139 -9.35 -13.56 -12.99
N GLY A 140 -9.17 -14.16 -11.85
CA GLY A 140 -8.11 -13.83 -10.90
C GLY A 140 -8.66 -13.45 -9.53
N LEU A 141 -7.80 -13.52 -8.53
CA LEU A 141 -8.16 -13.20 -7.14
C LEU A 141 -8.45 -11.70 -6.95
N PHE A 142 -7.72 -10.84 -7.67
CA PHE A 142 -7.86 -9.39 -7.62
C PHE A 142 -8.30 -8.86 -8.99
N PRO A 143 -9.59 -8.55 -9.16
CA PRO A 143 -10.13 -8.09 -10.45
C PRO A 143 -9.78 -6.63 -10.77
N ASP A 144 -9.14 -5.90 -9.86
CA ASP A 144 -8.76 -4.51 -10.05
C ASP A 144 -7.78 -4.33 -11.21
N ASN A 145 -7.80 -3.15 -11.83
CA ASN A 145 -6.89 -2.81 -12.93
C ASN A 145 -5.47 -2.49 -12.44
N PHE A 146 -5.29 -2.27 -11.14
CA PHE A 146 -4.01 -1.94 -10.54
C PHE A 146 -3.41 -3.14 -9.80
N VAL A 147 -2.09 -3.16 -9.75
CA VAL A 147 -1.29 -4.00 -8.86
C VAL A 147 -0.13 -3.15 -8.35
N HIS A 148 0.11 -3.18 -7.06
CA HIS A 148 1.23 -2.47 -6.47
C HIS A 148 2.44 -3.41 -6.38
N LEU A 149 3.60 -2.92 -6.80
CA LEU A 149 4.85 -3.67 -6.89
C LEU A 149 5.89 -3.19 -5.87
N GLY A 150 5.52 -2.26 -4.99
CA GLY A 150 6.45 -1.68 -4.02
C GLY A 150 7.59 -0.92 -4.67
N GLY A 151 8.80 -1.33 -4.37
CA GLY A 151 10.02 -0.80 -4.95
C GLY A 151 10.71 0.27 -4.12
N ASP A 152 10.31 0.44 -2.87
CA ASP A 152 10.91 1.35 -1.90
C ASP A 152 12.10 0.73 -1.18
N GLU A 153 12.91 1.60 -0.58
CA GLU A 153 14.00 1.30 0.36
C GLU A 153 14.97 0.20 -0.10
N VAL A 154 15.22 0.10 -1.40
CA VAL A 154 16.06 -0.96 -1.99
C VAL A 154 17.55 -0.70 -1.70
N ASP A 155 18.12 -1.46 -0.76
CA ASP A 155 19.57 -1.45 -0.51
C ASP A 155 20.30 -2.41 -1.46
N THR A 156 20.91 -1.85 -2.51
CA THR A 156 21.63 -2.61 -3.53
C THR A 156 23.03 -3.10 -3.10
N SER A 157 23.48 -2.80 -1.89
CA SER A 157 24.82 -3.15 -1.39
C SER A 157 25.10 -4.65 -1.41
N CYS A 158 24.07 -5.45 -1.15
CA CYS A 158 24.10 -6.90 -1.21
C CYS A 158 24.38 -7.41 -2.62
N TRP A 159 23.81 -6.81 -3.65
CA TRP A 159 24.09 -7.18 -5.04
C TRP A 159 25.56 -6.90 -5.39
N GLY A 160 26.09 -5.78 -4.89
CA GLY A 160 27.50 -5.44 -5.06
C GLY A 160 28.48 -6.43 -4.39
N SER A 161 28.04 -7.17 -3.38
CA SER A 161 28.86 -8.13 -2.62
C SER A 161 28.63 -9.61 -3.00
N THR A 162 27.59 -9.92 -3.79
CA THR A 162 27.26 -11.28 -4.22
C THR A 162 27.96 -11.62 -5.54
N PRO A 163 28.86 -12.63 -5.59
CA PRO A 163 29.72 -12.87 -6.76
C PRO A 163 28.97 -13.08 -8.07
N ASP A 164 27.88 -13.86 -8.09
CA ASP A 164 27.13 -14.15 -9.30
C ASP A 164 26.39 -12.91 -9.81
N ILE A 165 25.88 -12.06 -8.92
CA ILE A 165 25.24 -10.81 -9.27
C ILE A 165 26.28 -9.81 -9.77
N GLN A 166 27.44 -9.71 -9.11
CA GLN A 166 28.57 -8.90 -9.62
C GLN A 166 29.00 -9.31 -11.03
N ALA A 167 29.12 -10.62 -11.26
CA ALA A 167 29.47 -11.13 -12.59
C ALA A 167 28.41 -10.74 -13.65
N TRP A 168 27.13 -10.79 -13.29
CA TRP A 168 26.03 -10.37 -14.16
C TRP A 168 26.06 -8.86 -14.42
N LEU A 169 26.24 -8.04 -13.38
CA LEU A 169 26.36 -6.58 -13.49
C LEU A 169 27.52 -6.21 -14.43
N ASN A 170 28.70 -6.80 -14.22
CA ASN A 170 29.88 -6.57 -15.07
C ASN A 170 29.62 -7.01 -16.53
N LYS A 171 29.05 -8.20 -16.73
CA LYS A 171 28.74 -8.73 -18.08
C LYS A 171 27.75 -7.85 -18.83
N THR A 172 26.82 -7.22 -18.13
CA THR A 172 25.78 -6.37 -18.73
C THR A 172 26.14 -4.89 -18.70
N ASN A 173 27.35 -4.55 -18.23
CA ASN A 173 27.86 -3.18 -18.06
C ASN A 173 26.89 -2.30 -17.24
N ARG A 174 26.42 -2.83 -16.11
CA ARG A 174 25.50 -2.18 -15.18
C ARG A 174 26.15 -1.94 -13.83
N THR A 175 25.79 -0.85 -13.20
CA THR A 175 25.96 -0.61 -11.75
C THR A 175 24.87 -1.36 -10.98
N ALA A 176 24.94 -1.39 -9.65
CA ALA A 176 23.89 -1.94 -8.83
C ALA A 176 22.57 -1.14 -8.94
N ASP A 177 22.67 0.19 -9.08
CA ASP A 177 21.51 1.06 -9.33
C ASP A 177 20.87 0.79 -10.71
N ASP A 178 21.67 0.56 -11.76
CA ASP A 178 21.13 0.10 -13.04
C ASP A 178 20.47 -1.27 -12.93
N GLY A 179 20.95 -2.12 -12.01
CA GLY A 179 20.31 -3.39 -11.67
C GLY A 179 18.93 -3.18 -11.05
N TYR A 180 18.80 -2.21 -10.17
CA TYR A 180 17.50 -1.84 -9.58
C TYR A 180 16.55 -1.29 -10.65
N ALA A 181 17.02 -0.39 -11.53
CA ALA A 181 16.24 0.08 -12.66
C ALA A 181 15.73 -1.07 -13.54
N TYR A 182 16.63 -1.99 -13.89
CA TYR A 182 16.28 -3.17 -14.66
C TYR A 182 15.22 -4.04 -13.96
N PHE A 183 15.34 -4.23 -12.65
CA PHE A 183 14.37 -5.01 -11.87
C PHE A 183 12.99 -4.35 -11.89
N ALA A 184 12.92 -3.07 -11.52
CA ALA A 184 11.68 -2.30 -11.46
C ALA A 184 10.97 -2.25 -12.82
N HIS A 185 11.74 -2.03 -13.90
CA HIS A 185 11.23 -2.03 -15.26
C HIS A 185 10.65 -3.40 -15.65
N ARG A 186 11.39 -4.48 -15.41
CA ARG A 186 10.97 -5.83 -15.77
C ARG A 186 9.75 -6.29 -14.97
N ALA A 187 9.67 -5.97 -13.66
CA ALA A 187 8.49 -6.26 -12.85
C ALA A 187 7.26 -5.50 -13.36
N SER A 188 7.43 -4.23 -13.77
CA SER A 188 6.37 -3.42 -14.39
C SER A 188 5.92 -4.01 -15.73
N GLU A 189 6.85 -4.44 -16.59
CA GLU A 189 6.52 -5.11 -17.86
C GLU A 189 5.68 -6.38 -17.64
N ILE A 190 6.01 -7.17 -16.61
CA ILE A 190 5.21 -8.36 -16.24
C ILE A 190 3.78 -7.94 -15.90
N ALA A 191 3.57 -6.96 -15.02
CA ALA A 191 2.24 -6.47 -14.66
C ALA A 191 1.46 -5.94 -15.88
N ILE A 192 2.11 -5.13 -16.72
CA ILE A 192 1.54 -4.61 -17.97
C ILE A 192 1.18 -5.74 -18.93
N SER A 193 2.01 -6.78 -18.99
CA SER A 193 1.76 -7.96 -19.83
C SER A 193 0.49 -8.71 -19.41
N LYS A 194 0.12 -8.66 -18.12
CA LYS A 194 -1.13 -9.21 -17.57
C LYS A 194 -2.33 -8.25 -17.73
N GLY A 195 -2.13 -7.10 -18.41
CA GLY A 195 -3.17 -6.09 -18.60
C GLY A 195 -3.42 -5.20 -17.38
N ARG A 196 -2.48 -5.15 -16.43
CA ARG A 196 -2.58 -4.33 -15.23
C ARG A 196 -1.73 -3.06 -15.35
N ARG A 197 -2.10 -2.04 -14.59
CA ARG A 197 -1.29 -0.85 -14.40
C ARG A 197 -0.47 -1.03 -13.11
N PRO A 198 0.87 -1.00 -13.20
CA PRO A 198 1.69 -1.06 -12.01
C PRO A 198 1.57 0.23 -11.21
N ILE A 199 1.52 0.10 -9.89
CA ILE A 199 1.78 1.17 -8.93
C ILE A 199 3.13 0.89 -8.30
N GLN A 200 3.96 1.90 -8.12
CA GLN A 200 5.26 1.79 -7.48
C GLN A 200 5.49 2.98 -6.56
N TRP A 201 6.20 2.76 -5.46
CA TRP A 201 6.59 3.83 -4.55
C TRP A 201 7.48 4.85 -5.21
N SER A 202 7.51 6.05 -4.64
CA SER A 202 8.19 7.23 -5.23
C SER A 202 9.67 7.04 -5.51
N GLU A 203 10.38 6.16 -4.80
CA GLU A 203 11.80 5.88 -5.01
C GLU A 203 12.08 5.41 -6.42
N VAL A 204 11.20 4.58 -6.99
CA VAL A 204 11.36 4.10 -8.37
C VAL A 204 11.37 5.27 -9.36
N TYR A 205 10.47 6.25 -9.16
CA TYR A 205 10.51 7.47 -9.96
C TYR A 205 11.71 8.36 -9.62
N ASP A 206 12.03 8.53 -8.36
CA ASP A 206 13.15 9.40 -7.93
C ASP A 206 14.49 8.92 -8.52
N HIS A 207 14.67 7.61 -8.65
CA HIS A 207 15.87 7.02 -9.26
C HIS A 207 15.84 7.02 -10.80
N PHE A 208 14.70 6.72 -11.43
CA PHE A 208 14.64 6.39 -12.86
C PHE A 208 13.87 7.41 -13.71
N LYS A 209 13.19 8.36 -13.07
CA LYS A 209 12.52 9.49 -13.72
C LYS A 209 11.64 9.05 -14.93
N THR A 210 11.96 9.57 -16.11
CA THR A 210 11.15 9.36 -17.32
C THR A 210 11.38 8.02 -18.03
N ASP A 211 12.29 7.18 -17.52
CA ASP A 211 12.55 5.86 -18.08
C ASP A 211 11.48 4.83 -17.71
N LEU A 212 10.58 5.18 -16.76
CA LEU A 212 9.44 4.33 -16.40
C LEU A 212 8.39 4.31 -17.53
N ASP A 213 7.67 3.18 -17.67
CA ASP A 213 6.48 3.11 -18.54
C ASP A 213 5.43 4.10 -18.06
N LYS A 214 4.81 4.85 -18.97
CA LYS A 214 3.80 5.88 -18.67
C LYS A 214 2.49 5.30 -18.08
N LYS A 215 2.30 4.00 -18.12
CA LYS A 215 1.20 3.33 -17.40
C LYS A 215 1.45 3.25 -15.90
N THR A 216 2.72 3.36 -15.47
CA THR A 216 3.06 3.34 -14.05
C THR A 216 2.39 4.49 -13.32
N VAL A 217 1.81 4.18 -12.17
CA VAL A 217 1.31 5.16 -11.20
C VAL A 217 2.38 5.32 -10.13
N VAL A 218 2.79 6.54 -9.88
CA VAL A 218 3.78 6.84 -8.84
C VAL A 218 3.06 7.09 -7.52
N HIS A 219 3.32 6.25 -6.52
CA HIS A 219 2.76 6.42 -5.18
C HIS A 219 3.75 7.21 -4.33
N ILE A 220 3.42 8.46 -4.09
CA ILE A 220 4.32 9.40 -3.41
C ILE A 220 4.05 9.39 -1.91
N TRP A 221 5.07 9.00 -1.15
CA TRP A 221 5.06 9.00 0.30
C TRP A 221 6.17 9.89 0.90
N LYS A 222 7.22 10.16 0.11
CA LYS A 222 8.36 10.95 0.56
C LYS A 222 8.15 12.44 0.28
N SER A 223 8.43 13.27 1.28
CA SER A 223 8.31 14.73 1.19
C SER A 223 9.32 15.39 0.22
N ASN A 224 10.39 14.70 -0.14
CA ASN A 224 11.41 15.19 -1.08
C ASN A 224 11.09 14.86 -2.55
N THR A 225 10.10 14.03 -2.83
CA THR A 225 9.65 13.76 -4.20
C THR A 225 8.83 14.95 -4.71
N ASN A 226 9.24 15.53 -5.84
CA ASN A 226 8.56 16.67 -6.42
C ASN A 226 7.30 16.23 -7.19
N VAL A 227 6.14 16.34 -6.55
CA VAL A 227 4.83 15.96 -7.12
C VAL A 227 4.58 16.65 -8.46
N THR A 228 4.84 17.96 -8.56
CA THR A 228 4.62 18.74 -9.80
C THR A 228 5.51 18.23 -10.94
N GLU A 229 6.76 17.83 -10.65
CA GLU A 229 7.66 17.25 -11.65
C GLU A 229 7.13 15.90 -12.16
N VAL A 230 6.66 15.03 -11.26
CA VAL A 230 6.08 13.71 -11.62
C VAL A 230 4.89 13.89 -12.56
N LEU A 231 3.97 14.80 -12.20
CA LEU A 231 2.77 15.11 -12.98
C LEU A 231 3.13 15.75 -14.33
N ALA A 232 4.04 16.71 -14.36
CA ALA A 232 4.52 17.35 -15.60
C ALA A 232 5.19 16.38 -16.57
N ASN A 233 5.80 15.31 -16.03
CA ASN A 233 6.32 14.21 -16.83
C ASN A 233 5.24 13.23 -17.31
N GLY A 234 3.95 13.49 -17.02
CA GLY A 234 2.80 12.75 -17.54
C GLY A 234 2.48 11.45 -16.79
N TYR A 235 2.95 11.29 -15.57
CA TYR A 235 2.57 10.17 -14.71
C TYR A 235 1.32 10.48 -13.90
N ASN A 236 0.48 9.48 -13.69
CA ASN A 236 -0.53 9.56 -12.65
C ASN A 236 0.12 9.34 -11.27
N VAL A 237 -0.50 9.94 -10.26
CA VAL A 237 0.02 9.92 -8.89
C VAL A 237 -1.05 9.43 -7.91
N LEU A 238 -0.65 8.63 -6.93
CA LEU A 238 -1.32 8.47 -5.65
C LEU A 238 -0.51 9.22 -4.59
N LEU A 239 -1.20 9.82 -3.62
CA LEU A 239 -0.54 10.61 -2.59
C LEU A 239 -0.75 10.02 -1.21
N ASN A 240 0.34 9.90 -0.49
CA ASN A 240 0.37 9.86 0.97
C ASN A 240 1.30 10.97 1.44
N VAL A 241 0.87 12.22 1.27
CA VAL A 241 1.73 13.38 1.47
C VAL A 241 1.57 14.00 2.84
N GLY A 242 2.63 14.61 3.22
CA GLY A 242 2.80 15.41 4.39
C GLY A 242 4.25 15.33 4.85
N ASP A 243 4.67 16.28 5.67
CA ASP A 243 5.87 16.07 6.47
C ASP A 243 5.56 15.09 7.61
N VAL A 244 6.57 14.69 8.36
CA VAL A 244 6.42 13.75 9.50
C VAL A 244 5.35 14.17 10.52
N GLN A 245 4.93 15.45 10.51
CA GLN A 245 3.95 16.00 11.43
C GLN A 245 2.53 16.05 10.88
N ASN A 246 2.37 16.00 9.54
CA ASN A 246 1.09 16.15 8.85
C ASN A 246 0.83 15.02 7.85
N SER A 247 1.57 13.92 7.92
CA SER A 247 1.41 12.81 6.98
C SER A 247 0.09 12.05 7.14
N TRP A 248 -0.28 11.33 6.10
CA TRP A 248 -1.41 10.40 6.14
C TRP A 248 -1.00 9.00 6.64
N TYR A 249 0.08 8.93 7.45
CA TYR A 249 0.49 7.71 8.17
C TYR A 249 -0.39 7.53 9.40
N LEU A 250 -1.30 6.55 9.34
CA LEU A 250 -2.27 6.30 10.40
C LEU A 250 -1.68 5.53 11.57
N ASP A 251 -0.63 4.76 11.35
CA ASP A 251 0.15 4.09 12.40
C ASP A 251 0.95 5.09 13.26
N HIS A 252 1.21 6.29 12.76
CA HIS A 252 1.83 7.37 13.51
C HIS A 252 0.84 8.05 14.47
N LEU A 253 0.71 7.54 15.68
CA LEU A 253 -0.28 7.99 16.67
C LEU A 253 -0.08 9.43 17.17
N ASN A 254 1.09 10.02 16.93
CA ASN A 254 1.37 11.42 17.24
C ASN A 254 0.79 12.42 16.22
N VAL A 255 0.30 11.93 15.07
CA VAL A 255 -0.39 12.75 14.06
C VAL A 255 -1.89 12.80 14.40
N ASN A 256 -2.39 13.96 14.80
CA ASN A 256 -3.79 14.13 15.20
C ASN A 256 -4.72 14.40 13.99
N PHE A 257 -6.03 14.42 14.23
CA PHE A 257 -7.03 14.66 13.19
C PHE A 257 -6.81 15.97 12.42
N SER A 258 -6.52 17.07 13.14
CA SER A 258 -6.31 18.38 12.52
C SER A 258 -5.07 18.40 11.64
N ALA A 259 -3.98 17.74 12.05
CA ALA A 259 -2.75 17.62 11.27
C ALA A 259 -3.00 16.85 9.95
N VAL A 260 -3.69 15.71 10.02
CA VAL A 260 -4.10 14.95 8.82
C VAL A 260 -4.98 15.80 7.89
N TYR A 261 -5.90 16.59 8.47
CA TYR A 261 -6.85 17.42 7.73
C TYR A 261 -6.19 18.61 7.02
N LEU A 262 -5.02 19.08 7.46
CA LEU A 262 -4.32 20.21 6.84
C LEU A 262 -3.66 19.87 5.50
N ASN A 263 -3.44 18.61 5.20
CA ASN A 263 -2.88 18.20 3.91
C ASN A 263 -3.88 18.43 2.77
N GLU A 264 -3.43 19.13 1.73
CA GLU A 264 -4.22 19.40 0.54
C GLU A 264 -3.53 18.80 -0.69
N PRO A 265 -4.13 17.77 -1.31
CA PRO A 265 -3.49 17.04 -2.41
C PRO A 265 -3.03 17.89 -3.58
N CYS A 266 -3.78 18.97 -3.90
CA CYS A 266 -3.47 19.85 -5.02
C CYS A 266 -2.81 21.17 -4.61
N ALA A 267 -2.35 21.31 -3.36
CA ALA A 267 -1.72 22.55 -2.91
C ALA A 267 -0.49 22.93 -3.76
N GLY A 268 -0.55 24.11 -4.38
CA GLY A 268 0.57 24.61 -5.21
C GLY A 268 0.75 23.89 -6.56
N ILE A 269 -0.17 23.01 -6.93
CA ILE A 269 -0.14 22.27 -8.20
C ILE A 269 -1.06 22.98 -9.21
N PRO A 270 -0.64 23.22 -10.47
CA PRO A 270 -1.50 23.72 -11.52
C PRO A 270 -2.75 22.84 -11.73
N ASP A 271 -3.90 23.46 -11.98
CA ASP A 271 -5.20 22.78 -12.07
C ASP A 271 -5.24 21.67 -13.14
N ASP A 272 -4.57 21.86 -14.26
CA ASP A 272 -4.46 20.87 -15.34
C ASP A 272 -3.67 19.64 -14.90
N LEU A 273 -2.62 19.82 -14.12
CA LEU A 273 -1.81 18.73 -13.55
C LEU A 273 -2.51 18.05 -12.37
N CYS A 274 -3.28 18.77 -11.56
CA CYS A 274 -4.03 18.18 -10.45
C CYS A 274 -4.97 17.06 -10.91
N SER A 275 -5.49 17.10 -12.13
CA SER A 275 -6.34 16.06 -12.71
C SER A 275 -5.62 14.70 -12.91
N LEU A 276 -4.30 14.67 -12.85
CA LEU A 276 -3.49 13.44 -12.94
C LEU A 276 -3.31 12.77 -11.57
N ILE A 277 -3.69 13.42 -10.48
CA ILE A 277 -3.74 12.83 -9.14
C ILE A 277 -4.99 11.95 -9.08
N LEU A 278 -4.80 10.65 -8.97
CA LEU A 278 -5.89 9.67 -8.93
C LEU A 278 -6.59 9.62 -7.57
N GLY A 279 -5.92 10.10 -6.53
CA GLY A 279 -6.38 10.09 -5.15
C GLY A 279 -5.21 9.97 -4.18
N GLY A 280 -5.51 9.46 -3.00
CA GLY A 280 -4.52 9.18 -1.96
C GLY A 280 -5.06 8.17 -0.98
N ASN A 281 -4.26 7.76 -0.04
CA ASN A 281 -4.65 6.80 0.99
C ASN A 281 -4.02 7.13 2.34
N GLY A 282 -4.72 6.72 3.40
CA GLY A 282 -4.13 6.59 4.71
C GLY A 282 -3.32 5.30 4.78
N GLU A 283 -2.07 5.43 5.19
CA GLU A 283 -1.16 4.30 5.36
C GLU A 283 -1.28 3.78 6.80
N MET A 284 -1.78 2.56 6.93
CA MET A 284 -1.83 1.86 8.22
C MET A 284 -0.80 0.73 8.17
N TRP A 285 0.46 1.09 8.45
CA TRP A 285 1.55 0.13 8.56
C TRP A 285 1.42 -0.72 9.82
N GLY A 286 1.86 -1.97 9.72
CA GLY A 286 1.61 -3.01 10.71
C GLY A 286 2.75 -3.24 11.71
N GLU A 287 3.81 -2.40 11.76
CA GLU A 287 4.93 -2.64 12.66
C GLU A 287 4.53 -2.65 14.13
N THR A 288 3.54 -1.83 14.50
CA THR A 288 3.08 -1.67 15.88
C THR A 288 1.56 -1.81 16.03
N VAL A 289 0.86 -2.20 14.97
CA VAL A 289 -0.61 -2.32 14.90
C VAL A 289 -0.98 -3.73 14.51
N ASP A 290 -1.97 -4.29 15.18
CA ASP A 290 -2.58 -5.59 14.88
C ASP A 290 -4.12 -5.51 14.98
N ALA A 291 -4.80 -6.64 14.82
CA ALA A 291 -6.26 -6.72 14.87
C ALA A 291 -6.88 -6.16 16.16
N SER A 292 -6.12 -6.00 17.25
CA SER A 292 -6.65 -5.50 18.55
C SER A 292 -6.89 -3.98 18.53
N ASP A 293 -6.12 -3.23 17.74
CA ASP A 293 -6.17 -1.77 17.71
C ASP A 293 -6.28 -1.15 16.30
N LEU A 294 -6.35 -1.98 15.26
CA LEU A 294 -6.46 -1.57 13.85
C LEU A 294 -7.57 -0.53 13.63
N GLU A 295 -8.80 -0.79 14.07
CA GLU A 295 -9.93 0.12 13.83
C GLU A 295 -9.74 1.49 14.48
N GLN A 296 -9.28 1.53 15.72
CA GLN A 296 -9.07 2.79 16.45
C GLN A 296 -7.82 3.53 15.97
N THR A 297 -6.91 2.84 15.30
CA THR A 297 -5.74 3.47 14.66
C THR A 297 -6.14 4.14 13.35
N VAL A 298 -7.01 3.51 12.56
CA VAL A 298 -7.56 4.07 11.32
C VAL A 298 -8.54 5.20 11.62
N TRP A 299 -9.54 4.96 12.49
CA TRP A 299 -10.63 5.90 12.74
C TRP A 299 -10.40 6.75 13.99
N PRO A 300 -10.70 8.07 13.95
CA PRO A 300 -11.43 8.80 12.89
C PRO A 300 -10.54 9.47 11.84
N ARG A 301 -9.21 9.33 11.88
CA ARG A 301 -8.27 10.12 11.04
C ARG A 301 -8.46 9.84 9.55
N GLU A 302 -8.77 8.62 9.17
CA GLU A 302 -9.10 8.27 7.78
C GLU A 302 -10.30 9.07 7.23
N ALA A 303 -11.23 9.50 8.10
CA ALA A 303 -12.34 10.37 7.69
C ALA A 303 -11.86 11.76 7.28
N ALA A 304 -10.76 12.26 7.85
CA ALA A 304 -10.13 13.51 7.42
C ALA A 304 -9.58 13.37 6.00
N ILE A 305 -8.86 12.29 5.73
CA ILE A 305 -8.32 11.97 4.39
C ILE A 305 -9.46 11.88 3.37
N ALA A 306 -10.51 11.13 3.71
CA ALA A 306 -11.68 10.99 2.86
C ALA A 306 -12.31 12.34 2.50
N GLU A 307 -12.51 13.24 3.49
CA GLU A 307 -13.09 14.54 3.23
C GLU A 307 -12.19 15.39 2.34
N LYS A 308 -10.88 15.35 2.51
CA LYS A 308 -9.91 16.05 1.66
C LYS A 308 -9.96 15.57 0.21
N LEU A 309 -10.13 14.28 0.00
CA LEU A 309 -10.18 13.70 -1.34
C LEU A 309 -11.53 13.89 -2.04
N TRP A 310 -12.64 14.00 -1.30
CA TRP A 310 -13.99 14.10 -1.87
C TRP A 310 -14.54 15.51 -1.96
N SER A 311 -13.99 16.46 -1.19
CA SER A 311 -14.56 17.80 -1.08
C SER A 311 -13.67 18.85 -1.75
N PRO A 312 -14.25 19.94 -2.30
CA PRO A 312 -13.44 21.03 -2.83
C PRO A 312 -12.54 21.63 -1.74
N ALA A 313 -11.27 21.92 -2.09
CA ALA A 313 -10.29 22.49 -1.17
C ALA A 313 -10.81 23.72 -0.41
N SER A 314 -11.60 24.60 -1.08
CA SER A 314 -12.19 25.78 -0.46
C SER A 314 -13.19 25.49 0.69
N LYS A 315 -13.62 24.24 0.84
CA LYS A 315 -14.53 23.78 1.91
C LYS A 315 -13.83 23.03 3.02
N THR A 316 -12.54 22.74 2.86
CA THR A 316 -11.75 21.90 3.77
C THR A 316 -10.50 22.63 4.30
N VAL A 317 -10.54 23.96 4.37
CA VAL A 317 -9.40 24.79 4.81
C VAL A 317 -9.23 24.86 6.33
N ASP A 318 -10.32 24.65 7.08
CA ASP A 318 -10.34 24.84 8.54
C ASP A 318 -10.61 23.51 9.26
N PRO A 319 -9.57 22.91 9.87
CA PRO A 319 -9.73 21.67 10.63
C PRO A 319 -10.62 21.85 11.87
N GLU A 320 -10.62 23.02 12.50
CA GLU A 320 -11.44 23.27 13.69
C GLU A 320 -12.93 23.26 13.36
N ALA A 321 -13.31 23.73 12.18
CA ALA A 321 -14.68 23.62 11.67
C ALA A 321 -15.08 22.17 11.34
N ALA A 322 -14.11 21.27 11.09
CA ALA A 322 -14.35 19.86 10.83
C ALA A 322 -14.55 19.04 12.11
N ILE A 323 -13.93 19.43 13.24
CA ILE A 323 -13.94 18.67 14.50
C ILE A 323 -15.35 18.29 14.96
N PRO A 324 -16.35 19.19 15.03
CA PRO A 324 -17.70 18.83 15.48
C PRO A 324 -18.35 17.74 14.58
N ARG A 325 -18.09 17.77 13.28
CA ARG A 325 -18.59 16.75 12.35
C ARG A 325 -17.86 15.42 12.55
N ALA A 326 -16.55 15.46 12.75
CA ALA A 326 -15.73 14.28 13.04
C ALA A 326 -16.18 13.61 14.37
N GLN A 327 -16.51 14.38 15.39
CA GLN A 327 -17.05 13.87 16.65
C GLN A 327 -18.41 13.19 16.44
N GLN A 328 -19.31 13.78 15.66
CA GLN A 328 -20.59 13.16 15.29
C GLN A 328 -20.38 11.88 14.47
N PHE A 329 -19.43 11.90 13.56
CA PHE A 329 -19.06 10.74 12.75
C PHE A 329 -18.48 9.61 13.61
N ARG A 330 -17.62 9.93 14.58
CA ARG A 330 -17.15 8.97 15.59
C ARG A 330 -18.32 8.29 16.32
N CYS A 331 -19.30 9.07 16.76
CA CYS A 331 -20.50 8.52 17.43
C CYS A 331 -21.31 7.62 16.50
N LEU A 332 -21.38 7.95 15.21
CA LEU A 332 -22.02 7.10 14.21
C LEU A 332 -21.29 5.76 14.11
N LEU A 333 -19.97 5.78 13.93
CA LEU A 333 -19.14 4.57 13.79
C LEU A 333 -19.26 3.69 15.04
N ASN A 334 -19.13 4.25 16.25
CA ASN A 334 -19.27 3.50 17.50
C ASN A 334 -20.64 2.83 17.62
N ARG A 335 -21.74 3.52 17.22
CA ARG A 335 -23.10 2.92 17.19
C ARG A 335 -23.24 1.81 16.16
N ARG A 336 -22.38 1.79 15.14
CA ARG A 336 -22.32 0.74 14.11
C ARG A 336 -21.36 -0.39 14.46
N GLY A 337 -20.74 -0.34 15.65
CA GLY A 337 -19.83 -1.38 16.14
C GLY A 337 -18.36 -1.18 15.73
N VAL A 338 -18.03 -0.09 15.01
CA VAL A 338 -16.66 0.24 14.64
C VAL A 338 -15.98 0.96 15.81
N ARG A 339 -14.88 0.41 16.30
CA ARG A 339 -14.10 1.00 17.39
C ARG A 339 -13.37 2.23 16.89
N THR A 340 -13.78 3.41 17.35
CA THR A 340 -13.27 4.68 16.84
C THR A 340 -12.66 5.50 17.98
N ALA A 341 -11.39 5.88 17.84
CA ALA A 341 -10.68 6.69 18.83
C ALA A 341 -11.32 8.08 19.00
N PRO A 342 -11.10 8.75 20.14
CA PRO A 342 -11.51 10.14 20.34
C PRO A 342 -10.86 11.09 19.33
N VAL A 343 -11.63 12.05 18.79
CA VAL A 343 -11.16 12.98 17.75
C VAL A 343 -10.09 13.93 18.27
N LEU A 344 -10.31 14.51 19.45
CA LEU A 344 -9.43 15.53 20.04
C LEU A 344 -8.24 14.94 20.78
N ASN A 345 -8.23 13.64 20.98
CA ASN A 345 -7.24 12.95 21.77
C ASN A 345 -6.65 11.77 21.01
N ALA A 346 -5.98 12.09 19.89
CA ALA A 346 -5.36 11.08 19.04
C ALA A 346 -4.36 10.20 19.80
N ASN A 347 -3.66 10.77 20.77
CA ASN A 347 -2.78 10.01 21.64
C ASN A 347 -3.56 9.11 22.63
N ALA A 348 -4.87 9.21 22.66
CA ALA A 348 -5.84 8.36 23.35
C ALA A 348 -5.46 7.97 24.81
N ARG A 349 -4.69 8.79 25.50
CA ARG A 349 -4.05 8.45 26.77
C ARG A 349 -4.48 9.35 27.90
N SER A 350 -5.23 10.43 27.62
CA SER A 350 -5.74 11.34 28.63
C SER A 350 -7.26 11.18 28.79
N ALA A 351 -7.72 11.40 30.00
CA ALA A 351 -9.16 11.39 30.30
C ALA A 351 -9.87 12.49 29.50
N PRO A 352 -11.13 12.30 29.11
CA PRO A 352 -11.93 13.38 28.56
C PRO A 352 -12.08 14.52 29.55
N PRO A 353 -12.35 15.75 29.09
CA PRO A 353 -12.37 16.95 29.95
C PRO A 353 -13.50 16.93 31.00
N GLY A 354 -14.38 15.96 30.97
CA GLY A 354 -15.46 15.78 31.96
C GLY A 354 -16.57 14.86 31.45
N PRO A 355 -17.63 14.70 32.21
CA PRO A 355 -18.77 13.93 31.77
C PRO A 355 -19.44 14.59 30.58
N GLY A 356 -19.82 13.80 29.59
CA GLY A 356 -20.49 14.29 28.40
C GLY A 356 -20.85 13.18 27.44
N PRO A 357 -21.66 13.48 26.41
CA PRO A 357 -22.02 12.53 25.39
C PRO A 357 -20.79 12.24 24.48
N CYS A 358 -20.86 11.14 23.74
CA CYS A 358 -19.82 10.75 22.78
C CYS A 358 -19.35 11.92 21.86
N ALA A 359 -20.26 12.82 21.51
CA ALA A 359 -19.95 13.97 20.66
C ALA A 359 -19.07 15.06 21.31
N THR A 360 -18.72 14.92 22.57
CA THR A 360 -17.85 15.87 23.30
C THR A 360 -16.52 15.23 23.71
N GLN A 361 -16.28 14.01 23.30
CA GLN A 361 -15.07 13.24 23.61
C GLN A 361 -14.05 13.20 22.47
#